data_cdcb110f8ab19d00d9f08b500d8c4385
#
_entry.id   cdcb110f8ab19d00d9f08b500d8c4385
#
_cell.length_a   1.000
_cell.length_b   1.000
_cell.length_c   1.000
_cell.angle_alpha   90.00
_cell.angle_beta   90.00
_cell.angle_gamma   90.00
#
_symmetry.space_group_name_H-M   'P 1'
#
loop_
_entity.id
_entity.type
_entity.pdbx_description
1 polymer ?
#
loop_
_entity_poly.entity_id
_entity_poly.type
_entity_poly.pdbx_seq_one_letter_code
_entity_poly.pdbx_strand_id
1 'polypeptide(L)'
;MSLGHEVEYHNRLDRREAWRDGVHVIDAPEIGPADLCLCCLPEYAPIADRLRQDGAIVVYDLLDDWDGFVASGDLRRGELDMEAELIRISSLVTCSAPALVSRAARLGARRTELLPNAGPDYAFPFLTPAYDWVYSGYLFGSWLDWRILDALDEAGLRGLVIGRYDNLPAWRHIEAVGELPHAEALQRITSARVGIIPFRGPLCRSVDPIKYYDYVAAGLWTVTTPDVEPLAGRAWTRMAAPDLFAEAVSECVADHDRGIAPGPAEIVGDRWQDRARSLLDAARFLRPSDAAPTAIPEPRPKREHWNGIRLKDDECRLRVTWMAPASCNMEPPCPYCINAGTRAGQPALGADPEDLLAGFCWLSETVGPLYLSVCYGEPMSDPDTVEIVAELAKHNRVDIVSNLITPLETWEQLAGRPNVAVAASYHPHHWTVAEFLRHRRRIEALGVRMGVVSVVAYPPDDTTRAADVVQDLRNRGVDAYLLPYWGTYRGRTYPRPGVDVAERQCDPRGMLCRTGMDYIAVDTAGTAYRCYMMGTPIGSILDRSVRLATSATPCPHPACPCDDMRQFWVVA
;
A
#
# COMPACT_ATOMS: atom_id res chain seq x y z
N MET A 1 6.68 -23.44 15.99
CA MET A 1 7.30 -24.79 16.08
C MET A 1 7.13 -25.48 14.74
N SER A 2 8.17 -26.13 14.24
CA SER A 2 8.24 -26.66 12.87
C SER A 2 7.38 -27.91 12.61
N LEU A 3 6.68 -28.47 13.60
CA LEU A 3 5.97 -29.76 13.50
C LEU A 3 6.82 -30.91 12.89
N GLY A 4 8.13 -30.86 13.06
CA GLY A 4 9.07 -31.83 12.49
C GLY A 4 9.58 -31.51 11.09
N HIS A 5 9.20 -30.36 10.53
CA HIS A 5 9.73 -29.86 9.26
C HIS A 5 10.90 -28.91 9.49
N GLU A 6 11.85 -28.88 8.57
CA GLU A 6 12.85 -27.83 8.49
C GLU A 6 12.18 -26.59 7.90
N VAL A 7 12.27 -25.46 8.61
CA VAL A 7 11.59 -24.21 8.21
C VAL A 7 12.62 -23.10 8.11
N GLU A 8 12.72 -22.50 6.93
CA GLU A 8 13.43 -21.26 6.70
C GLU A 8 12.41 -20.12 6.63
N TYR A 9 12.64 -19.08 7.40
CA TYR A 9 11.80 -17.89 7.42
C TYR A 9 12.54 -16.69 6.87
N HIS A 10 12.07 -16.16 5.75
CA HIS A 10 12.61 -14.98 5.12
C HIS A 10 11.94 -13.73 5.70
N ASN A 11 12.71 -12.98 6.48
CA ASN A 11 12.23 -11.73 7.07
C ASN A 11 12.98 -10.54 6.48
N ARG A 12 12.29 -9.77 5.67
CA ARG A 12 12.80 -8.54 5.05
C ARG A 12 13.08 -7.40 6.04
N LEU A 13 12.47 -7.47 7.22
CA LEU A 13 12.51 -6.39 8.20
C LEU A 13 13.64 -6.53 9.22
N ASP A 14 14.08 -7.76 9.51
CA ASP A 14 15.16 -8.04 10.45
C ASP A 14 16.27 -8.83 9.74
N ARG A 15 17.26 -8.12 9.23
CA ARG A 15 18.35 -8.63 8.40
C ARG A 15 19.41 -9.44 9.18
N ARG A 16 19.06 -9.98 10.34
CA ARG A 16 19.98 -10.81 11.11
C ARG A 16 19.64 -12.27 10.91
N GLU A 17 20.57 -12.99 10.30
CA GLU A 17 20.52 -14.44 10.32
C GLU A 17 20.51 -14.92 11.76
N ALA A 18 19.50 -15.69 12.14
CA ALA A 18 19.35 -16.23 13.48
C ALA A 18 18.48 -17.48 13.49
N TRP A 19 18.80 -18.40 14.37
CA TRP A 19 17.89 -19.48 14.73
C TRP A 19 17.00 -19.03 15.88
N ARG A 20 15.69 -19.05 15.66
CA ARG A 20 14.69 -18.71 16.68
C ARG A 20 13.67 -19.84 16.78
N ASP A 21 13.58 -20.46 17.94
CA ASP A 21 12.59 -21.51 18.25
C ASP A 21 12.57 -22.68 17.23
N GLY A 22 13.70 -23.03 16.66
CA GLY A 22 13.83 -24.06 15.64
C GLY A 22 13.47 -23.62 14.22
N VAL A 23 13.38 -22.33 13.99
CA VAL A 23 13.20 -21.73 12.67
C VAL A 23 14.46 -20.99 12.26
N HIS A 24 14.98 -21.29 11.09
CA HIS A 24 16.09 -20.54 10.50
C HIS A 24 15.56 -19.26 9.86
N VAL A 25 15.86 -18.13 10.49
CA VAL A 25 15.54 -16.80 9.96
C VAL A 25 16.72 -16.32 9.15
N ILE A 26 16.54 -16.16 7.85
CA ILE A 26 17.60 -15.78 6.92
C ILE A 26 17.27 -14.48 6.19
N ASP A 27 18.30 -13.69 5.93
CA ASP A 27 18.27 -12.51 5.06
C ASP A 27 19.11 -12.81 3.79
N ALA A 28 18.93 -14.00 3.23
CA ALA A 28 19.69 -14.39 2.06
C ALA A 28 19.01 -13.89 0.78
N PRO A 29 19.75 -13.34 -0.17
CA PRO A 29 19.24 -13.07 -1.50
C PRO A 29 18.94 -14.36 -2.28
N GLU A 30 19.54 -15.49 -1.85
CA GLU A 30 19.36 -16.81 -2.45
C GLU A 30 18.55 -17.70 -1.51
N ILE A 31 17.33 -18.03 -1.93
CA ILE A 31 16.50 -19.04 -1.28
C ILE A 31 16.81 -20.37 -1.95
N GLY A 32 17.18 -21.36 -1.15
CA GLY A 32 17.42 -22.72 -1.61
C GLY A 32 16.17 -23.44 -2.11
N PRO A 33 16.28 -24.66 -2.66
CA PRO A 33 15.14 -25.49 -3.02
C PRO A 33 14.24 -25.74 -1.80
N ALA A 34 12.94 -25.73 -2.01
CA ALA A 34 11.95 -26.01 -0.98
C ALA A 34 10.88 -26.97 -1.50
N ASP A 35 10.33 -27.82 -0.64
CA ASP A 35 9.19 -28.67 -0.98
C ASP A 35 7.88 -27.86 -0.96
N LEU A 36 7.80 -26.89 -0.05
CA LEU A 36 6.64 -26.01 0.14
C LEU A 36 7.11 -24.57 0.39
N CYS A 37 6.51 -23.64 -0.35
CA CYS A 37 6.69 -22.21 -0.19
C CYS A 37 5.39 -21.60 0.33
N LEU A 38 5.39 -21.10 1.56
CA LEU A 38 4.28 -20.38 2.16
C LEU A 38 4.54 -18.88 2.05
N CYS A 39 3.70 -18.18 1.32
CA CYS A 39 3.74 -16.72 1.15
C CYS A 39 2.58 -16.06 1.89
N CYS A 40 2.87 -15.00 2.65
CA CYS A 40 1.85 -14.19 3.31
C CYS A 40 1.73 -12.78 2.70
N LEU A 41 2.68 -12.38 1.86
CA LEU A 41 2.73 -11.05 1.27
C LEU A 41 2.83 -11.13 -0.26
N PRO A 42 2.10 -10.29 -1.00
CA PRO A 42 2.11 -10.26 -2.46
C PRO A 42 3.49 -10.05 -3.08
N GLU A 43 4.33 -9.28 -2.42
CA GLU A 43 5.69 -8.95 -2.91
C GLU A 43 6.62 -10.15 -3.10
N TYR A 44 6.27 -11.29 -2.51
CA TYR A 44 7.02 -12.53 -2.68
C TYR A 44 6.63 -13.32 -3.95
N ALA A 45 5.69 -12.84 -4.76
CA ALA A 45 5.27 -13.52 -5.98
C ALA A 45 6.43 -13.94 -6.91
N PRO A 46 7.46 -13.10 -7.17
CA PRO A 46 8.59 -13.51 -8.01
C PRO A 46 9.43 -14.67 -7.41
N ILE A 47 9.60 -14.66 -6.10
CA ILE A 47 10.33 -15.71 -5.38
C ILE A 47 9.52 -17.01 -5.39
N ALA A 48 8.22 -16.90 -5.11
CA ALA A 48 7.31 -18.02 -5.14
C ALA A 48 7.25 -18.69 -6.54
N ASP A 49 7.25 -17.90 -7.61
CA ASP A 49 7.24 -18.43 -8.98
C ASP A 49 8.54 -19.18 -9.32
N ARG A 50 9.68 -18.66 -8.89
CA ARG A 50 10.97 -19.37 -9.04
C ARG A 50 10.94 -20.72 -8.32
N LEU A 51 10.56 -20.74 -7.04
CA LEU A 51 10.50 -21.98 -6.26
C LEU A 51 9.51 -22.98 -6.86
N ARG A 52 8.37 -22.50 -7.38
CA ARG A 52 7.40 -23.32 -8.11
C ARG A 52 8.01 -23.95 -9.37
N GLN A 53 8.80 -23.21 -10.13
CA GLN A 53 9.53 -23.73 -11.30
C GLN A 53 10.55 -24.80 -10.90
N ASP A 54 11.14 -24.67 -9.71
CA ASP A 54 12.05 -25.66 -9.12
C ASP A 54 11.32 -26.86 -8.49
N GLY A 55 9.98 -26.86 -8.51
CA GLY A 55 9.15 -27.98 -8.06
C GLY A 55 8.47 -27.79 -6.71
N ALA A 56 8.56 -26.63 -6.08
CA ALA A 56 7.88 -26.37 -4.81
C ALA A 56 6.36 -26.24 -4.96
N ILE A 57 5.62 -26.69 -3.95
CA ILE A 57 4.21 -26.38 -3.77
C ILE A 57 4.11 -24.96 -3.22
N VAL A 58 3.47 -24.05 -3.96
CA VAL A 58 3.23 -22.69 -3.48
C VAL A 58 1.87 -22.62 -2.81
N VAL A 59 1.85 -22.13 -1.58
CA VAL A 59 0.66 -21.78 -0.81
C VAL A 59 0.68 -20.30 -0.53
N TYR A 60 -0.36 -19.58 -0.93
CA TYR A 60 -0.55 -18.20 -0.54
C TYR A 60 -1.52 -18.11 0.64
N ASP A 61 -1.06 -17.61 1.77
CA ASP A 61 -1.86 -17.37 2.95
C ASP A 61 -2.38 -15.93 2.92
N LEU A 62 -3.59 -15.76 2.39
CA LEU A 62 -4.25 -14.47 2.22
C LEU A 62 -4.90 -14.05 3.52
N LEU A 63 -4.24 -13.16 4.24
CA LEU A 63 -4.63 -12.73 5.59
C LEU A 63 -5.46 -11.45 5.59
N ASP A 64 -5.29 -10.61 4.57
CA ASP A 64 -5.85 -9.26 4.53
C ASP A 64 -6.44 -8.90 3.17
N ASP A 65 -7.32 -7.91 3.15
CA ASP A 65 -7.89 -7.34 1.94
C ASP A 65 -6.98 -6.22 1.38
N TRP A 66 -6.06 -6.60 0.51
CA TRP A 66 -5.12 -5.67 -0.11
C TRP A 66 -5.79 -4.55 -0.90
N ASP A 67 -6.94 -4.80 -1.55
CA ASP A 67 -7.75 -3.74 -2.19
C ASP A 67 -8.24 -2.72 -1.15
N GLY A 68 -8.67 -3.22 0.00
CA GLY A 68 -9.10 -2.37 1.11
C GLY A 68 -7.98 -1.49 1.64
N PHE A 69 -6.78 -2.04 1.83
CA PHE A 69 -5.60 -1.26 2.26
C PHE A 69 -5.14 -0.25 1.21
N VAL A 70 -5.21 -0.59 -0.08
CA VAL A 70 -4.98 0.39 -1.16
C VAL A 70 -6.05 1.47 -1.17
N ALA A 71 -7.31 1.10 -0.90
CA ALA A 71 -8.42 2.04 -0.84
C ALA A 71 -8.32 3.00 0.35
N SER A 72 -7.80 2.54 1.49
CA SER A 72 -7.56 3.38 2.67
C SER A 72 -6.27 4.21 2.58
N GLY A 73 -5.42 3.93 1.60
CA GLY A 73 -4.12 4.60 1.45
C GLY A 73 -2.99 3.99 2.28
N ASP A 74 -3.26 2.85 2.91
CA ASP A 74 -2.27 2.16 3.75
C ASP A 74 -1.32 1.27 2.94
N LEU A 75 -1.69 0.95 1.70
CA LEU A 75 -0.89 0.20 0.74
C LEU A 75 -0.99 0.77 -0.67
N ARG A 76 -0.08 0.35 -1.52
CA ARG A 76 0.07 0.83 -2.89
C ARG A 76 -0.51 -0.16 -3.91
N ARG A 77 -0.98 0.38 -5.02
CA ARG A 77 -1.69 -0.36 -6.07
C ARG A 77 -0.84 -1.45 -6.77
N GLY A 78 0.50 -1.27 -6.85
CA GLY A 78 1.38 -2.26 -7.48
C GLY A 78 1.41 -3.62 -6.78
N GLU A 79 1.01 -3.68 -5.52
CA GLU A 79 0.93 -4.93 -4.77
C GLU A 79 -0.28 -5.78 -5.18
N LEU A 80 -1.33 -5.16 -5.73
CA LEU A 80 -2.49 -5.89 -6.25
C LEU A 80 -2.17 -6.75 -7.48
N ASP A 81 -1.25 -6.29 -8.32
CA ASP A 81 -0.82 -7.06 -9.49
C ASP A 81 0.04 -8.25 -9.05
N MET A 82 0.91 -8.04 -8.06
CA MET A 82 1.68 -9.13 -7.44
C MET A 82 0.79 -10.11 -6.69
N GLU A 83 -0.27 -9.65 -6.02
CA GLU A 83 -1.26 -10.50 -5.38
C GLU A 83 -1.98 -11.39 -6.40
N ALA A 84 -2.47 -10.80 -7.49
CA ALA A 84 -3.14 -11.55 -8.54
C ALA A 84 -2.23 -12.62 -9.15
N GLU A 85 -0.94 -12.29 -9.34
CA GLU A 85 0.05 -13.26 -9.81
C GLU A 85 0.30 -14.36 -8.79
N LEU A 86 0.49 -14.01 -7.52
CA LEU A 86 0.71 -14.97 -6.45
C LEU A 86 -0.49 -15.92 -6.30
N ILE A 87 -1.71 -15.40 -6.38
CA ILE A 87 -2.93 -16.23 -6.40
C ILE A 87 -2.92 -17.20 -7.58
N ARG A 88 -2.56 -16.73 -8.76
CA ARG A 88 -2.58 -17.54 -9.99
C ARG A 88 -1.56 -18.68 -9.97
N ILE A 89 -0.36 -18.44 -9.46
CA ILE A 89 0.72 -19.45 -9.40
C ILE A 89 0.59 -20.39 -8.20
N SER A 90 -0.22 -20.03 -7.22
CA SER A 90 -0.40 -20.85 -6.02
C SER A 90 -1.19 -22.12 -6.32
N SER A 91 -0.73 -23.23 -5.72
CA SER A 91 -1.45 -24.51 -5.72
C SER A 91 -2.66 -24.47 -4.78
N LEU A 92 -2.59 -23.63 -3.76
CA LEU A 92 -3.63 -23.39 -2.76
C LEU A 92 -3.55 -21.92 -2.29
N VAL A 93 -4.72 -21.31 -2.11
CA VAL A 93 -4.85 -20.03 -1.40
C VAL A 93 -5.64 -20.28 -0.12
N THR A 94 -4.99 -20.16 1.03
CA THR A 94 -5.69 -20.14 2.32
C THR A 94 -6.15 -18.73 2.62
N CYS A 95 -7.33 -18.58 3.20
CA CYS A 95 -7.95 -17.28 3.45
C CYS A 95 -8.38 -17.19 4.90
N SER A 96 -8.03 -16.12 5.60
CA SER A 96 -8.41 -15.95 7.01
C SER A 96 -9.90 -15.62 7.22
N ALA A 97 -10.58 -15.10 6.19
CA ALA A 97 -11.98 -14.68 6.25
C ALA A 97 -12.78 -15.12 5.02
N PRO A 98 -14.13 -15.34 5.14
CA PRO A 98 -14.98 -15.76 4.02
C PRO A 98 -14.98 -14.77 2.84
N ALA A 99 -14.87 -13.46 3.10
CA ALA A 99 -14.79 -12.45 2.07
C ALA A 99 -13.52 -12.60 1.21
N LEU A 100 -12.40 -13.02 1.83
CA LEU A 100 -11.13 -13.29 1.14
C LEU A 100 -11.20 -14.54 0.26
N VAL A 101 -11.94 -15.58 0.67
CA VAL A 101 -12.22 -16.74 -0.20
C VAL A 101 -12.91 -16.30 -1.49
N SER A 102 -13.94 -15.46 -1.35
CA SER A 102 -14.66 -14.93 -2.50
C SER A 102 -13.76 -14.05 -3.38
N ARG A 103 -12.87 -13.27 -2.76
CA ARG A 103 -11.88 -12.45 -3.46
C ARG A 103 -10.88 -13.31 -4.24
N ALA A 104 -10.25 -14.28 -3.57
CA ALA A 104 -9.28 -15.17 -4.20
C ALA A 104 -9.88 -15.92 -5.40
N ALA A 105 -11.12 -16.41 -5.28
CA ALA A 105 -11.83 -17.04 -6.37
C ALA A 105 -12.04 -16.09 -7.57
N ARG A 106 -12.43 -14.84 -7.33
CA ARG A 106 -12.57 -13.82 -8.40
C ARG A 106 -11.25 -13.50 -9.09
N LEU A 107 -10.13 -13.56 -8.36
CA LEU A 107 -8.79 -13.34 -8.90
C LEU A 107 -8.18 -14.58 -9.56
N GLY A 108 -8.92 -15.67 -9.63
CA GLY A 108 -8.53 -16.87 -10.38
C GLY A 108 -7.77 -17.91 -9.56
N ALA A 109 -7.95 -17.95 -8.24
CA ALA A 109 -7.42 -19.03 -7.40
C ALA A 109 -7.95 -20.39 -7.88
N ARG A 110 -7.06 -21.36 -8.04
CA ARG A 110 -7.41 -22.73 -8.46
C ARG A 110 -8.07 -23.52 -7.35
N ARG A 111 -7.60 -23.31 -6.14
CA ARG A 111 -8.15 -23.88 -4.92
C ARG A 111 -8.07 -22.86 -3.80
N THR A 112 -9.17 -22.72 -3.07
CA THR A 112 -9.25 -21.86 -1.89
C THR A 112 -9.68 -22.69 -0.69
N GLU A 113 -9.18 -22.32 0.49
CA GLU A 113 -9.60 -22.92 1.75
C GLU A 113 -9.74 -21.83 2.81
N LEU A 114 -10.84 -21.86 3.56
CA LEU A 114 -11.03 -20.98 4.69
C LEU A 114 -10.20 -21.49 5.87
N LEU A 115 -9.20 -20.75 6.25
CA LEU A 115 -8.30 -21.07 7.35
C LEU A 115 -8.11 -19.83 8.23
N PRO A 116 -9.02 -19.63 9.21
CA PRO A 116 -8.98 -18.48 10.10
C PRO A 116 -7.66 -18.35 10.85
N ASN A 117 -7.38 -17.17 11.40
CA ASN A 117 -6.25 -16.96 12.31
C ASN A 117 -6.39 -17.82 13.57
N ALA A 118 -5.39 -17.78 14.42
CA ALA A 118 -5.31 -18.65 15.60
C ALA A 118 -4.70 -17.93 16.81
N GLY A 119 -4.85 -18.53 17.96
CA GLY A 119 -4.34 -18.04 19.22
C GLY A 119 -3.03 -18.73 19.66
N PRO A 120 -2.48 -18.32 20.80
CA PRO A 120 -1.20 -18.81 21.30
C PRO A 120 -1.24 -20.30 21.64
N ASP A 121 -0.12 -21.00 21.39
CA ASP A 121 0.08 -22.42 21.70
C ASP A 121 0.58 -22.68 23.12
N TYR A 122 0.85 -21.63 23.89
CA TYR A 122 1.47 -21.74 25.21
C TYR A 122 0.62 -21.08 26.28
N ALA A 123 0.75 -21.62 27.49
CA ALA A 123 0.13 -21.04 28.67
C ALA A 123 0.93 -19.83 29.19
N PHE A 124 0.22 -18.85 29.69
CA PHE A 124 0.78 -17.65 30.31
C PHE A 124 0.05 -17.37 31.64
N PRO A 125 0.72 -16.71 32.59
CA PRO A 125 0.11 -16.48 33.90
C PRO A 125 -1.01 -15.45 33.81
N PHE A 126 -2.08 -15.67 34.54
CA PHE A 126 -3.20 -14.74 34.68
C PHE A 126 -2.91 -13.75 35.80
N LEU A 127 -3.13 -12.48 35.55
CA LEU A 127 -3.07 -11.41 36.54
C LEU A 127 -4.47 -11.14 37.10
N THR A 128 -4.52 -10.55 38.28
CA THR A 128 -5.78 -10.05 38.84
C THR A 128 -6.29 -8.90 37.97
N PRO A 129 -7.55 -8.92 37.52
CA PRO A 129 -8.10 -7.85 36.68
C PRO A 129 -8.05 -6.49 37.37
N ALA A 130 -7.39 -5.54 36.73
CA ALA A 130 -7.25 -4.15 37.17
C ALA A 130 -7.92 -3.16 36.22
N TYR A 131 -8.22 -3.62 34.99
CA TYR A 131 -8.84 -2.82 33.92
C TYR A 131 -10.18 -3.43 33.51
N ASP A 132 -11.08 -2.58 33.06
CA ASP A 132 -12.36 -3.01 32.53
C ASP A 132 -12.17 -3.54 31.10
N TRP A 133 -11.32 -2.88 30.34
CA TRP A 133 -11.04 -3.29 28.96
C TRP A 133 -9.57 -3.12 28.56
N VAL A 134 -9.16 -3.84 27.52
CA VAL A 134 -7.84 -3.73 26.88
C VAL A 134 -7.96 -3.66 25.36
N TYR A 135 -7.12 -2.82 24.76
CA TYR A 135 -6.83 -2.86 23.33
C TYR A 135 -5.36 -3.25 23.13
N SER A 136 -5.12 -4.29 22.33
CA SER A 136 -3.77 -4.70 21.95
C SER A 136 -3.57 -4.55 20.46
N GLY A 137 -2.62 -3.72 20.04
CA GLY A 137 -2.29 -3.46 18.66
C GLY A 137 -1.89 -2.01 18.40
N TYR A 138 -1.62 -1.69 17.16
CA TYR A 138 -1.24 -0.34 16.77
C TYR A 138 -2.46 0.58 16.77
N LEU A 139 -2.28 1.80 17.31
CA LEU A 139 -3.30 2.83 17.35
C LEU A 139 -3.06 3.83 16.21
N PHE A 140 -3.29 3.40 15.00
CA PHE A 140 -3.27 4.25 13.82
C PHE A 140 -4.19 3.67 12.73
N GLY A 141 -4.29 4.38 11.62
CA GLY A 141 -5.07 3.96 10.46
C GLY A 141 -6.52 4.44 10.49
N SER A 142 -7.14 4.43 9.33
CA SER A 142 -8.52 4.88 9.13
C SER A 142 -9.57 3.88 9.65
N TRP A 143 -9.15 2.64 9.91
CA TRP A 143 -10.00 1.56 10.41
C TRP A 143 -10.23 1.59 11.93
N LEU A 144 -9.45 2.36 12.72
CA LEU A 144 -9.68 2.52 14.15
C LEU A 144 -10.73 3.61 14.40
N ASP A 145 -11.79 3.31 15.14
CA ASP A 145 -12.78 4.31 15.54
C ASP A 145 -12.41 4.94 16.88
N TRP A 146 -11.72 6.06 16.82
CA TRP A 146 -11.28 6.83 18.00
C TRP A 146 -12.42 7.29 18.89
N ARG A 147 -13.63 7.53 18.32
CA ARG A 147 -14.81 7.95 19.08
C ARG A 147 -15.24 6.91 20.10
N ILE A 148 -14.97 5.63 19.84
CA ILE A 148 -15.24 4.54 20.79
C ILE A 148 -14.31 4.66 21.99
N LEU A 149 -13.01 4.93 21.78
CA LEU A 149 -12.06 5.10 22.89
C LEU A 149 -12.41 6.33 23.74
N ASP A 150 -12.79 7.44 23.10
CA ASP A 150 -13.25 8.64 23.79
C ASP A 150 -14.53 8.35 24.61
N ALA A 151 -15.51 7.64 24.05
CA ALA A 151 -16.73 7.26 24.76
C ALA A 151 -16.48 6.33 25.96
N LEU A 152 -15.50 5.42 25.87
CA LEU A 152 -15.10 4.56 26.97
C LEU A 152 -14.45 5.36 28.11
N ASP A 153 -13.60 6.35 27.76
CA ASP A 153 -13.00 7.25 28.76
C ASP A 153 -14.06 8.14 29.42
N GLU A 154 -15.00 8.71 28.64
CA GLU A 154 -16.12 9.51 29.15
C GLU A 154 -17.04 8.70 30.07
N ALA A 155 -17.23 7.41 29.78
CA ALA A 155 -18.00 6.49 30.62
C ALA A 155 -17.26 6.10 31.95
N GLY A 156 -16.00 6.51 32.12
CA GLY A 156 -15.19 6.20 33.29
C GLY A 156 -14.69 4.77 33.35
N LEU A 157 -14.74 4.03 32.24
CA LEU A 157 -14.26 2.65 32.11
C LEU A 157 -12.72 2.63 32.05
N ARG A 158 -12.09 1.92 32.98
CA ARG A 158 -10.64 1.84 33.05
C ARG A 158 -10.08 1.00 31.92
N GLY A 159 -9.30 1.63 31.06
CA GLY A 159 -8.73 1.00 29.86
C GLY A 159 -7.23 0.80 29.92
N LEU A 160 -6.76 -0.26 29.28
CA LEU A 160 -5.36 -0.52 29.01
C LEU A 160 -5.12 -0.58 27.50
N VAL A 161 -4.16 0.21 27.02
CA VAL A 161 -3.73 0.19 25.62
C VAL A 161 -2.31 -0.34 25.55
N ILE A 162 -2.12 -1.43 24.80
CA ILE A 162 -0.83 -2.07 24.55
C ILE A 162 -0.54 -1.99 23.06
N GLY A 163 0.53 -1.33 22.68
CA GLY A 163 0.94 -1.24 21.29
C GLY A 163 1.52 0.12 20.94
N ARG A 164 1.87 0.26 19.68
CA ARG A 164 2.51 1.46 19.19
C ARG A 164 1.50 2.57 18.94
N TYR A 165 1.83 3.76 19.37
CA TYR A 165 1.07 4.97 19.12
C TYR A 165 2.00 6.18 19.01
N ASP A 166 1.53 7.26 18.35
CA ASP A 166 2.31 8.48 18.21
C ASP A 166 1.83 9.59 19.14
N ASN A 167 0.51 9.82 19.16
CA ASN A 167 -0.13 10.81 20.03
C ASN A 167 -1.44 10.24 20.52
N LEU A 168 -1.61 10.29 21.82
CA LEU A 168 -2.87 9.94 22.43
C LEU A 168 -3.58 11.21 22.91
N PRO A 169 -4.90 11.25 22.88
CA PRO A 169 -5.69 12.22 23.62
C PRO A 169 -5.33 12.16 25.10
N ALA A 170 -5.60 13.25 25.82
CA ALA A 170 -5.40 13.30 27.27
C ALA A 170 -6.58 12.60 27.96
N TRP A 171 -6.67 11.29 27.83
CA TRP A 171 -7.67 10.47 28.51
C TRP A 171 -7.43 10.43 30.03
N ARG A 172 -8.48 10.25 30.79
CA ARG A 172 -8.44 10.23 32.28
C ARG A 172 -8.37 8.82 32.85
N HIS A 173 -8.97 7.87 32.12
CA HIS A 173 -9.19 6.50 32.60
C HIS A 173 -8.45 5.45 31.76
N ILE A 174 -7.69 5.88 30.76
CA ILE A 174 -6.97 4.99 29.84
C ILE A 174 -5.46 5.08 30.09
N GLU A 175 -4.85 3.96 30.43
CA GLU A 175 -3.40 3.79 30.53
C GLU A 175 -2.85 3.24 29.22
N ALA A 176 -1.79 3.85 28.69
CA ALA A 176 -1.10 3.39 27.50
C ALA A 176 0.36 3.04 27.85
N VAL A 177 0.76 1.79 27.60
CA VAL A 177 2.06 1.26 28.03
C VAL A 177 3.07 1.13 26.88
N GLY A 178 2.66 1.44 25.64
CA GLY A 178 3.53 1.29 24.47
C GLY A 178 3.61 -0.15 23.96
N GLU A 179 4.60 -0.40 23.12
CA GLU A 179 4.83 -1.71 22.50
C GLU A 179 5.56 -2.64 23.51
N LEU A 180 5.04 -3.84 23.66
CA LEU A 180 5.60 -4.88 24.53
C LEU A 180 5.95 -6.12 23.73
N PRO A 181 6.93 -6.94 24.16
CA PRO A 181 7.12 -8.29 23.63
C PRO A 181 5.83 -9.11 23.73
N HIS A 182 5.52 -9.94 22.73
CA HIS A 182 4.22 -10.62 22.62
C HIS A 182 3.84 -11.42 23.89
N ALA A 183 4.77 -12.15 24.49
CA ALA A 183 4.52 -12.90 25.72
C ALA A 183 4.15 -11.98 26.91
N GLU A 184 4.80 -10.82 27.01
CA GLU A 184 4.48 -9.82 28.05
C GLU A 184 3.14 -9.14 27.77
N ALA A 185 2.87 -8.84 26.48
CA ALA A 185 1.57 -8.30 26.06
C ALA A 185 0.42 -9.25 26.41
N LEU A 186 0.55 -10.56 26.14
CA LEU A 186 -0.43 -11.58 26.52
C LEU A 186 -0.65 -11.63 28.04
N GLN A 187 0.42 -11.59 28.81
CA GLN A 187 0.30 -11.53 30.27
C GLN A 187 -0.44 -10.26 30.73
N ARG A 188 -0.11 -9.11 30.13
CA ARG A 188 -0.78 -7.83 30.46
C ARG A 188 -2.25 -7.84 30.05
N ILE A 189 -2.61 -8.46 28.93
CA ILE A 189 -4.01 -8.60 28.49
C ILE A 189 -4.86 -9.27 29.58
N THR A 190 -4.33 -10.26 30.29
CA THR A 190 -5.08 -10.94 31.37
C THR A 190 -5.43 -10.05 32.57
N SER A 191 -4.85 -8.84 32.64
CA SER A 191 -5.21 -7.86 33.70
C SER A 191 -6.48 -7.07 33.38
N ALA A 192 -7.14 -7.34 32.25
CA ALA A 192 -8.42 -6.77 31.89
C ALA A 192 -9.55 -7.82 31.95
N ARG A 193 -10.79 -7.37 31.77
CA ARG A 193 -11.99 -8.22 31.69
C ARG A 193 -12.51 -8.38 30.27
N VAL A 194 -12.32 -7.36 29.45
CA VAL A 194 -12.85 -7.29 28.08
C VAL A 194 -11.76 -6.87 27.12
N GLY A 195 -11.57 -7.59 26.04
CA GLY A 195 -10.79 -7.14 24.89
C GLY A 195 -11.68 -6.35 23.93
N ILE A 196 -11.18 -5.24 23.39
CA ILE A 196 -11.95 -4.45 22.42
C ILE A 196 -11.32 -4.46 21.04
N ILE A 197 -12.17 -4.45 20.02
CA ILE A 197 -11.78 -4.32 18.61
C ILE A 197 -12.64 -3.21 18.00
N PRO A 198 -12.28 -1.94 18.23
CA PRO A 198 -13.07 -0.78 17.82
C PRO A 198 -12.76 -0.41 16.37
N PHE A 199 -12.98 -1.34 15.45
CA PHE A 199 -12.68 -1.17 14.04
C PHE A 199 -13.88 -0.64 13.29
N ARG A 200 -13.66 0.09 12.20
CA ARG A 200 -14.69 0.67 11.34
C ARG A 200 -14.36 0.57 9.87
N GLY A 201 -15.40 0.54 9.07
CA GLY A 201 -15.32 0.66 7.62
C GLY A 201 -15.20 -0.67 6.87
N PRO A 202 -15.33 -0.61 5.55
CA PRO A 202 -15.48 -1.81 4.71
C PRO A 202 -14.26 -2.73 4.72
N LEU A 203 -13.06 -2.21 5.00
CA LEU A 203 -11.84 -3.00 5.14
C LEU A 203 -11.99 -4.08 6.22
N CYS A 204 -12.66 -3.75 7.32
CA CYS A 204 -12.78 -4.64 8.47
C CYS A 204 -13.66 -5.87 8.22
N ARG A 205 -14.45 -5.89 7.13
CA ARG A 205 -15.27 -7.05 6.73
C ARG A 205 -14.46 -8.26 6.32
N SER A 206 -13.22 -8.04 5.91
CA SER A 206 -12.31 -9.08 5.45
C SER A 206 -11.19 -9.39 6.45
N VAL A 207 -11.18 -8.73 7.61
CA VAL A 207 -10.13 -8.91 8.62
C VAL A 207 -10.61 -9.90 9.68
N ASP A 208 -9.85 -10.98 9.87
CA ASP A 208 -9.97 -11.88 11.02
C ASP A 208 -8.92 -11.49 12.08
N PRO A 209 -9.28 -10.72 13.12
CA PRO A 209 -8.28 -10.11 13.98
C PRO A 209 -7.62 -11.12 14.92
N ILE A 210 -6.30 -11.30 14.82
CA ILE A 210 -5.52 -12.19 15.72
C ILE A 210 -5.80 -11.88 17.21
N LYS A 211 -5.99 -10.61 17.55
CA LYS A 211 -6.27 -10.17 18.92
C LYS A 211 -7.54 -10.79 19.53
N TYR A 212 -8.52 -11.20 18.72
CA TYR A 212 -9.68 -11.96 19.23
C TYR A 212 -9.24 -13.25 19.91
N TYR A 213 -8.35 -13.99 19.28
CA TYR A 213 -7.84 -15.27 19.80
C TYR A 213 -6.98 -15.06 21.03
N ASP A 214 -6.19 -13.99 21.07
CA ASP A 214 -5.42 -13.60 22.25
C ASP A 214 -6.33 -13.25 23.43
N TYR A 215 -7.43 -12.52 23.19
CA TYR A 215 -8.40 -12.15 24.21
C TYR A 215 -9.13 -13.37 24.78
N VAL A 216 -9.63 -14.24 23.90
CA VAL A 216 -10.30 -15.48 24.36
C VAL A 216 -9.33 -16.38 25.12
N ALA A 217 -8.09 -16.53 24.63
CA ALA A 217 -7.04 -17.28 25.35
C ALA A 217 -6.71 -16.69 26.73
N ALA A 218 -6.81 -15.37 26.88
CA ALA A 218 -6.63 -14.66 28.13
C ALA A 218 -7.87 -14.67 29.05
N GLY A 219 -8.95 -15.32 28.64
CA GLY A 219 -10.18 -15.41 29.42
C GLY A 219 -11.08 -14.19 29.34
N LEU A 220 -10.97 -13.39 28.28
CA LEU A 220 -11.70 -12.15 28.12
C LEU A 220 -12.87 -12.29 27.14
N TRP A 221 -13.96 -11.58 27.43
CA TRP A 221 -14.93 -11.24 26.40
C TRP A 221 -14.29 -10.35 25.32
N THR A 222 -14.79 -10.44 24.10
CA THR A 222 -14.42 -9.52 23.03
C THR A 222 -15.62 -8.67 22.64
N VAL A 223 -15.46 -7.34 22.69
CA VAL A 223 -16.47 -6.40 22.16
C VAL A 223 -15.92 -5.78 20.87
N THR A 224 -16.70 -5.85 19.80
CA THR A 224 -16.31 -5.35 18.48
C THR A 224 -17.46 -4.65 17.77
N THR A 225 -17.15 -3.90 16.72
CA THR A 225 -18.16 -3.27 15.89
C THR A 225 -18.75 -4.28 14.87
N PRO A 226 -19.95 -4.01 14.31
CA PRO A 226 -20.53 -4.84 13.25
C PRO A 226 -19.71 -4.89 11.96
N ASP A 227 -18.77 -3.98 11.78
CA ASP A 227 -17.89 -3.96 10.60
C ASP A 227 -16.90 -5.13 10.57
N VAL A 228 -16.62 -5.75 11.71
CA VAL A 228 -15.72 -6.92 11.79
C VAL A 228 -16.54 -8.20 11.59
N GLU A 229 -17.03 -8.40 10.35
CA GLU A 229 -17.92 -9.51 9.99
C GLU A 229 -17.38 -10.92 10.35
N PRO A 230 -16.07 -11.23 10.25
CA PRO A 230 -15.54 -12.56 10.60
C PRO A 230 -15.76 -12.96 12.07
N LEU A 231 -16.00 -12.00 12.96
CA LEU A 231 -16.30 -12.27 14.36
C LEU A 231 -17.81 -12.44 14.66
N ALA A 232 -18.68 -12.24 13.66
CA ALA A 232 -20.12 -12.41 13.83
C ALA A 232 -20.45 -13.86 14.20
N GLY A 233 -21.11 -14.05 15.35
CA GLY A 233 -21.48 -15.37 15.85
C GLY A 233 -20.34 -16.19 16.45
N ARG A 234 -19.13 -15.64 16.56
CA ARG A 234 -18.05 -16.27 17.31
C ARG A 234 -18.38 -16.29 18.80
N ALA A 235 -17.97 -17.36 19.48
CA ALA A 235 -18.09 -17.46 20.92
C ALA A 235 -17.38 -16.29 21.63
N TRP A 236 -17.91 -15.88 22.77
CA TRP A 236 -17.32 -14.82 23.59
C TRP A 236 -17.14 -13.48 22.86
N THR A 237 -17.96 -13.24 21.81
CA THR A 237 -17.97 -11.99 21.06
C THR A 237 -19.32 -11.29 21.21
N ARG A 238 -19.28 -10.00 21.51
CA ARG A 238 -20.44 -9.10 21.47
C ARG A 238 -20.20 -8.02 20.45
N MET A 239 -21.09 -7.93 19.47
CA MET A 239 -21.07 -6.86 18.47
C MET A 239 -21.91 -5.69 18.95
N ALA A 240 -21.37 -4.49 18.90
CA ALA A 240 -22.06 -3.27 19.31
C ALA A 240 -21.78 -2.12 18.34
N ALA A 241 -22.83 -1.35 18.00
CA ALA A 241 -22.67 -0.09 17.27
C ALA A 241 -21.84 0.90 18.12
N PRO A 242 -21.16 1.88 17.50
CA PRO A 242 -20.27 2.78 18.23
C PRO A 242 -20.93 3.54 19.39
N ASP A 243 -22.19 3.91 19.24
CA ASP A 243 -22.99 4.60 20.26
C ASP A 243 -23.42 3.70 21.44
N LEU A 244 -23.43 2.39 21.26
CA LEU A 244 -23.75 1.38 22.29
C LEU A 244 -22.52 0.64 22.80
N PHE A 245 -21.34 1.00 22.34
CA PHE A 245 -20.14 0.23 22.59
C PHE A 245 -19.72 0.24 24.08
N ALA A 246 -19.79 1.39 24.74
CA ALA A 246 -19.47 1.50 26.16
C ALA A 246 -20.45 0.72 27.06
N GLU A 247 -21.74 0.68 26.69
CA GLU A 247 -22.74 -0.15 27.38
C GLU A 247 -22.42 -1.64 27.22
N ALA A 248 -22.12 -2.09 25.99
CA ALA A 248 -21.75 -3.47 25.74
C ALA A 248 -20.49 -3.90 26.50
N VAL A 249 -19.48 -3.03 26.61
CA VAL A 249 -18.29 -3.27 27.41
C VAL A 249 -18.67 -3.41 28.88
N SER A 250 -19.51 -2.52 29.42
CA SER A 250 -19.95 -2.56 30.84
C SER A 250 -20.70 -3.85 31.14
N GLU A 251 -21.56 -4.32 30.25
CA GLU A 251 -22.28 -5.59 30.40
C GLU A 251 -21.32 -6.79 30.40
N CYS A 252 -20.34 -6.81 29.51
CA CYS A 252 -19.33 -7.88 29.46
C CYS A 252 -18.42 -7.86 30.70
N VAL A 253 -18.11 -6.69 31.26
CA VAL A 253 -17.40 -6.56 32.52
C VAL A 253 -18.22 -7.21 33.68
N ALA A 254 -19.52 -6.92 33.74
CA ALA A 254 -20.40 -7.51 34.74
C ALA A 254 -20.56 -9.03 34.55
N ASP A 255 -20.58 -9.53 33.32
CA ASP A 255 -20.58 -10.98 33.05
C ASP A 255 -19.29 -11.62 33.51
N HIS A 256 -18.15 -11.05 33.22
CA HIS A 256 -16.85 -11.52 33.66
C HIS A 256 -16.75 -11.58 35.19
N ASP A 257 -17.21 -10.54 35.89
CA ASP A 257 -17.20 -10.48 37.37
C ASP A 257 -18.14 -11.52 38.02
N ARG A 258 -19.15 -12.00 37.25
CA ARG A 258 -20.00 -13.15 37.65
C ARG A 258 -19.39 -14.51 37.31
N GLY A 259 -18.20 -14.56 36.80
CA GLY A 259 -17.55 -15.79 36.34
C GLY A 259 -18.05 -16.32 34.99
N ILE A 260 -18.76 -15.50 34.23
CA ILE A 260 -19.19 -15.80 32.85
C ILE A 260 -18.12 -15.24 31.91
N ALA A 261 -17.08 -16.04 31.66
CA ALA A 261 -15.93 -15.68 30.85
C ALA A 261 -15.38 -16.91 30.12
N PRO A 262 -14.63 -16.74 29.02
CA PRO A 262 -14.03 -17.87 28.32
C PRO A 262 -13.11 -18.68 29.20
N GLY A 263 -13.13 -19.99 29.04
CA GLY A 263 -12.18 -20.88 29.69
C GLY A 263 -11.02 -21.25 28.79
N PRO A 264 -9.92 -21.79 29.35
CA PRO A 264 -8.75 -22.21 28.55
C PRO A 264 -9.07 -23.24 27.44
N ALA A 265 -10.20 -23.96 27.56
CA ALA A 265 -10.65 -24.93 26.58
C ALA A 265 -11.31 -24.31 25.35
N GLU A 266 -11.75 -23.05 25.42
CA GLU A 266 -12.51 -22.39 24.35
C GLU A 266 -11.71 -22.14 23.08
N ILE A 267 -10.38 -22.16 23.16
CA ILE A 267 -9.48 -22.02 22.00
C ILE A 267 -8.89 -23.35 21.53
N VAL A 268 -9.34 -24.48 22.06
CA VAL A 268 -8.91 -25.81 21.58
C VAL A 268 -9.39 -25.99 20.15
N GLY A 269 -8.45 -26.17 19.21
CA GLY A 269 -8.71 -26.20 17.77
C GLY A 269 -8.46 -24.88 17.03
N ASP A 270 -8.35 -23.74 17.77
CA ASP A 270 -8.01 -22.42 17.21
C ASP A 270 -6.59 -22.00 17.59
N ARG A 271 -5.65 -22.91 17.75
CA ARG A 271 -4.25 -22.66 18.07
C ARG A 271 -3.39 -22.60 16.81
N TRP A 272 -2.31 -21.85 16.83
CA TRP A 272 -1.37 -21.77 15.69
C TRP A 272 -0.86 -23.15 15.26
N GLN A 273 -0.64 -24.06 16.20
CA GLN A 273 -0.21 -25.42 15.87
C GLN A 273 -1.31 -26.21 15.11
N ASP A 274 -2.58 -26.02 15.46
CA ASP A 274 -3.69 -26.68 14.79
C ASP A 274 -3.90 -26.08 13.40
N ARG A 275 -3.77 -24.73 13.27
CA ARG A 275 -3.78 -24.03 12.00
C ARG A 275 -2.67 -24.51 11.07
N ALA A 276 -1.45 -24.64 11.59
CA ALA A 276 -0.32 -25.15 10.83
C ALA A 276 -0.54 -26.60 10.34
N ARG A 277 -1.12 -27.49 11.18
CA ARG A 277 -1.51 -28.85 10.77
C ARG A 277 -2.55 -28.80 9.66
N SER A 278 -3.59 -28.01 9.82
CA SER A 278 -4.65 -27.88 8.81
C SER A 278 -4.08 -27.41 7.47
N LEU A 279 -3.15 -26.43 7.48
CA LEU A 279 -2.46 -25.96 6.28
C LEU A 279 -1.63 -27.09 5.63
N LEU A 280 -0.84 -27.82 6.43
CA LEU A 280 -0.03 -28.92 5.93
C LEU A 280 -0.87 -30.07 5.39
N ASP A 281 -1.98 -30.40 6.06
CA ASP A 281 -2.93 -31.42 5.60
C ASP A 281 -3.61 -31.00 4.28
N ALA A 282 -3.98 -29.73 4.14
CA ALA A 282 -4.53 -29.19 2.90
C ALA A 282 -3.50 -29.20 1.76
N ALA A 283 -2.22 -29.00 2.07
CA ALA A 283 -1.13 -29.00 1.10
C ALA A 283 -0.64 -30.43 0.73
N ARG A 284 -0.85 -31.42 1.59
CA ARG A 284 -0.24 -32.77 1.51
C ARG A 284 -0.40 -33.50 0.19
N PHE A 285 -1.53 -33.28 -0.50
CA PHE A 285 -1.87 -33.97 -1.76
C PHE A 285 -1.76 -33.06 -2.99
N LEU A 286 -1.26 -31.85 -2.79
CA LEU A 286 -1.06 -30.92 -3.89
C LEU A 286 0.18 -31.31 -4.69
N ARG A 287 0.18 -30.85 -5.93
CA ARG A 287 1.37 -30.84 -6.79
C ARG A 287 1.75 -29.39 -7.09
N PRO A 288 2.99 -29.12 -7.47
CA PRO A 288 3.35 -27.83 -8.00
C PRO A 288 2.33 -27.44 -9.08
N SER A 289 1.92 -26.20 -9.06
CA SER A 289 0.92 -25.70 -10.02
C SER A 289 1.42 -25.90 -11.45
N ASP A 290 0.66 -26.62 -12.28
CA ASP A 290 0.86 -26.74 -13.74
C ASP A 290 0.57 -25.43 -14.47
N ALA A 291 0.52 -24.30 -13.75
CA ALA A 291 0.45 -23.00 -14.40
C ALA A 291 1.57 -22.98 -15.41
N ALA A 292 1.21 -23.08 -16.71
CA ALA A 292 2.18 -22.86 -17.77
C ALA A 292 2.99 -21.64 -17.38
N PRO A 293 4.31 -21.62 -17.59
CA PRO A 293 5.04 -20.39 -17.49
C PRO A 293 4.35 -19.43 -18.46
N THR A 294 3.33 -18.76 -17.98
CA THR A 294 3.03 -17.50 -18.60
C THR A 294 4.32 -16.77 -18.41
N ALA A 295 4.96 -16.38 -19.51
CA ALA A 295 5.84 -15.25 -19.49
C ALA A 295 5.28 -14.34 -18.41
N ILE A 296 6.06 -14.04 -17.33
CA ILE A 296 5.63 -13.18 -16.22
C ILE A 296 4.63 -12.25 -16.84
N PRO A 297 3.32 -12.26 -16.50
CA PRO A 297 2.38 -11.47 -17.23
C PRO A 297 3.03 -10.13 -17.23
N GLU A 298 3.49 -9.70 -18.39
CA GLU A 298 4.07 -8.36 -18.54
C GLU A 298 3.18 -7.49 -17.71
N PRO A 299 3.72 -6.77 -16.70
CA PRO A 299 2.98 -6.18 -15.62
C PRO A 299 1.65 -5.72 -16.21
N ARG A 300 0.55 -6.38 -15.84
CA ARG A 300 -0.72 -6.39 -16.60
C ARG A 300 -0.90 -5.01 -17.11
N PRO A 301 -0.98 -4.74 -18.43
CA PRO A 301 -0.95 -3.39 -18.95
C PRO A 301 -1.88 -2.64 -18.05
N LYS A 302 -1.32 -1.69 -17.26
CA LYS A 302 -2.00 -0.95 -16.16
C LYS A 302 -3.44 -0.84 -16.59
N ARG A 303 -4.37 -1.53 -15.93
CA ARG A 303 -5.77 -1.72 -16.37
C ARG A 303 -6.10 -0.74 -17.44
N GLU A 304 -6.51 -1.09 -18.65
CA GLU A 304 -6.67 -0.22 -19.84
C GLU A 304 -7.39 1.10 -19.50
N HIS A 305 -6.86 1.87 -18.55
CA HIS A 305 -7.30 3.22 -18.23
C HIS A 305 -7.05 4.15 -19.42
N TRP A 306 -6.24 3.64 -20.33
CA TRP A 306 -5.82 4.30 -21.54
C TRP A 306 -6.43 3.66 -22.79
N ASN A 307 -7.68 3.15 -22.68
CA ASN A 307 -8.40 2.62 -23.83
C ASN A 307 -8.25 3.54 -25.03
N GLY A 308 -7.55 3.04 -26.06
CA GLY A 308 -7.32 3.75 -27.31
C GLY A 308 -6.03 4.56 -27.40
N ILE A 309 -5.05 4.48 -26.47
CA ILE A 309 -3.68 4.93 -26.74
C ILE A 309 -3.10 4.08 -27.86
N ARG A 310 -2.48 4.76 -28.83
CA ARG A 310 -1.99 4.13 -30.04
C ARG A 310 -0.66 3.40 -29.83
N LEU A 311 0.20 3.96 -28.96
CA LEU A 311 1.46 3.34 -28.54
C LEU A 311 1.24 2.62 -27.20
N LYS A 312 1.54 1.34 -27.16
CA LYS A 312 1.48 0.52 -25.95
C LYS A 312 2.75 0.67 -25.12
N ASP A 313 2.70 0.31 -23.84
CA ASP A 313 3.85 0.41 -22.92
C ASP A 313 5.05 -0.43 -23.40
N ASP A 314 4.80 -1.59 -24.01
CA ASP A 314 5.80 -2.52 -24.55
C ASP A 314 6.46 -2.03 -25.85
N GLU A 315 5.86 -1.04 -26.53
CA GLU A 315 6.43 -0.38 -27.71
C GLU A 315 7.41 0.73 -27.32
N CYS A 316 7.41 1.19 -26.07
CA CYS A 316 8.28 2.24 -25.55
C CYS A 316 9.46 1.62 -24.80
N ARG A 317 10.67 1.80 -25.32
CA ARG A 317 11.89 1.19 -24.74
C ARG A 317 12.46 1.90 -23.53
N LEU A 318 12.22 3.20 -23.42
CA LEU A 318 12.72 4.03 -22.32
C LEU A 318 11.57 4.82 -21.70
N ARG A 319 11.42 4.70 -20.39
CA ARG A 319 10.53 5.56 -19.63
C ARG A 319 11.29 6.78 -19.13
N VAL A 320 10.75 7.95 -19.38
CA VAL A 320 11.35 9.22 -19.00
C VAL A 320 10.38 10.01 -18.14
N THR A 321 10.78 10.39 -16.93
CA THR A 321 10.07 11.43 -16.18
C THR A 321 10.70 12.78 -16.46
N TRP A 322 9.98 13.64 -17.17
CA TRP A 322 10.38 15.02 -17.35
C TRP A 322 9.82 15.87 -16.23
N MET A 323 10.71 16.40 -15.40
CA MET A 323 10.39 17.22 -14.23
C MET A 323 10.23 18.70 -14.63
N ALA A 324 9.19 18.99 -15.41
CA ALA A 324 8.89 20.33 -15.91
C ALA A 324 7.36 20.60 -15.89
N PRO A 325 6.96 21.88 -15.85
CA PRO A 325 7.77 23.07 -15.56
C PRO A 325 8.06 23.22 -14.05
N ALA A 326 8.99 24.12 -13.71
CA ALA A 326 9.21 24.51 -12.31
C ALA A 326 8.11 25.44 -11.77
N SER A 327 7.26 26.00 -12.63
CA SER A 327 6.14 26.88 -12.29
C SER A 327 4.83 26.11 -12.04
N CYS A 328 3.88 26.74 -11.33
CA CYS A 328 2.55 26.20 -11.10
C CYS A 328 1.54 27.34 -10.92
N ASN A 329 0.33 27.14 -11.41
CA ASN A 329 -0.77 28.10 -11.38
C ASN A 329 -1.65 28.03 -10.12
N MET A 330 -1.28 27.23 -9.12
CA MET A 330 -2.07 27.08 -7.90
C MET A 330 -1.91 28.29 -6.98
N GLU A 331 -3.01 29.01 -6.72
CA GLU A 331 -3.08 30.14 -5.80
C GLU A 331 -4.28 29.99 -4.83
N PRO A 332 -4.06 29.98 -3.51
CA PRO A 332 -2.75 29.91 -2.82
C PRO A 332 -2.02 28.60 -3.11
N PRO A 333 -0.69 28.57 -2.96
CA PRO A 333 0.09 27.34 -3.14
C PRO A 333 -0.42 26.20 -2.25
N CYS A 334 -0.36 24.98 -2.76
CA CYS A 334 -0.78 23.80 -1.98
C CYS A 334 0.06 23.67 -0.71
N PRO A 335 -0.54 23.59 0.47
CA PRO A 335 0.20 23.44 1.72
C PRO A 335 0.97 22.11 1.83
N TYR A 336 0.70 21.18 0.95
CA TYR A 336 1.34 19.86 0.84
C TYR A 336 2.22 19.70 -0.40
N CYS A 337 2.58 20.81 -1.04
CA CYS A 337 3.39 20.74 -2.24
C CYS A 337 4.87 20.45 -1.91
N ILE A 338 5.37 19.32 -2.40
CA ILE A 338 6.78 18.96 -2.27
C ILE A 338 7.71 19.94 -3.01
N ASN A 339 7.18 20.68 -3.98
CA ASN A 339 7.91 21.64 -4.80
C ASN A 339 7.77 23.11 -4.31
N ALA A 340 7.23 23.34 -3.13
CA ALA A 340 6.92 24.69 -2.63
C ALA A 340 8.14 25.63 -2.58
N GLY A 341 9.35 25.07 -2.36
CA GLY A 341 10.59 25.85 -2.32
C GLY A 341 11.14 26.28 -3.68
N THR A 342 10.66 25.70 -4.78
CA THR A 342 11.20 25.93 -6.13
C THR A 342 10.34 26.87 -6.98
N ARG A 343 9.18 27.29 -6.50
CA ARG A 343 8.16 28.00 -7.30
C ARG A 343 8.32 29.50 -7.40
N ALA A 344 8.85 30.15 -6.39
CA ALA A 344 8.90 31.60 -6.36
C ALA A 344 10.08 32.12 -7.21
N GLY A 345 9.76 32.68 -8.38
CA GLY A 345 10.69 33.42 -9.22
C GLY A 345 11.64 32.59 -10.09
N GLN A 346 11.42 31.28 -10.20
CA GLN A 346 12.17 30.46 -11.15
C GLN A 346 11.51 30.46 -12.54
N PRO A 347 12.27 30.47 -13.63
CA PRO A 347 11.72 30.24 -14.97
C PRO A 347 11.06 28.87 -15.05
N ALA A 348 10.02 28.75 -15.85
CA ALA A 348 9.28 27.48 -16.05
C ALA A 348 10.21 26.38 -16.60
N LEU A 349 11.04 26.73 -17.55
CA LEU A 349 12.08 25.89 -18.13
C LEU A 349 13.46 26.47 -17.83
N GLY A 350 14.44 25.61 -17.65
CA GLY A 350 15.84 25.97 -17.37
C GLY A 350 16.72 25.98 -18.62
N ALA A 351 16.13 25.71 -19.79
CA ALA A 351 16.79 25.73 -21.09
C ALA A 351 15.81 26.23 -22.18
N ASP A 352 16.33 26.52 -23.34
CA ASP A 352 15.54 26.93 -24.49
C ASP A 352 14.54 25.82 -24.89
N PRO A 353 13.26 26.13 -25.13
CA PRO A 353 12.22 25.15 -25.50
C PRO A 353 12.55 24.36 -26.78
N GLU A 354 13.13 25.02 -27.79
CA GLU A 354 13.50 24.35 -29.04
C GLU A 354 14.65 23.35 -28.83
N ASP A 355 15.63 23.71 -27.99
CA ASP A 355 16.73 22.82 -27.61
C ASP A 355 16.25 21.62 -26.81
N LEU A 356 15.32 21.82 -25.87
CA LEU A 356 14.69 20.73 -25.10
C LEU A 356 13.94 19.76 -26.03
N LEU A 357 13.12 20.31 -26.95
CA LEU A 357 12.41 19.51 -27.93
C LEU A 357 13.38 18.71 -28.80
N ALA A 358 14.40 19.37 -29.34
CA ALA A 358 15.43 18.71 -30.15
C ALA A 358 16.18 17.61 -29.36
N GLY A 359 16.44 17.84 -28.10
CA GLY A 359 17.06 16.85 -27.21
C GLY A 359 16.20 15.61 -26.98
N PHE A 360 14.90 15.79 -26.71
CA PHE A 360 13.97 14.66 -26.58
C PHE A 360 13.75 13.92 -27.91
N CYS A 361 13.70 14.64 -29.04
CA CYS A 361 13.63 14.02 -30.37
C CYS A 361 14.87 13.15 -30.64
N TRP A 362 16.08 13.69 -30.35
CA TRP A 362 17.31 12.92 -30.46
C TRP A 362 17.29 11.67 -29.57
N LEU A 363 16.81 11.78 -28.33
CA LEU A 363 16.73 10.64 -27.43
C LEU A 363 15.78 9.58 -27.99
N SER A 364 14.60 9.99 -28.47
CA SER A 364 13.61 9.11 -29.09
C SER A 364 14.14 8.43 -30.36
N GLU A 365 14.88 9.15 -31.18
CA GLU A 365 15.52 8.59 -32.39
C GLU A 365 16.61 7.57 -32.04
N THR A 366 17.31 7.79 -30.91
CA THR A 366 18.42 6.95 -30.48
C THR A 366 17.93 5.62 -29.87
N VAL A 367 16.89 5.66 -29.04
CA VAL A 367 16.45 4.47 -28.26
C VAL A 367 15.11 3.89 -28.74
N GLY A 368 14.39 4.58 -29.60
CA GLY A 368 13.01 4.26 -30.02
C GLY A 368 11.99 5.10 -29.25
N PRO A 369 10.69 4.87 -29.48
CA PRO A 369 9.64 5.64 -28.85
C PRO A 369 9.79 5.69 -27.33
N LEU A 370 9.58 6.88 -26.75
CA LEU A 370 9.66 7.12 -25.32
C LEU A 370 8.28 6.96 -24.67
N TYR A 371 8.25 6.51 -23.42
CA TYR A 371 7.13 6.76 -22.53
C TYR A 371 7.48 7.95 -21.64
N LEU A 372 6.97 9.12 -21.97
CA LEU A 372 7.24 10.37 -21.28
C LEU A 372 6.18 10.64 -20.22
N SER A 373 6.58 10.83 -18.96
CA SER A 373 5.72 11.32 -17.88
C SER A 373 6.12 12.74 -17.52
N VAL A 374 5.24 13.71 -17.81
CA VAL A 374 5.51 15.13 -17.55
C VAL A 374 4.84 15.53 -16.25
N CYS A 375 5.65 15.85 -15.25
CA CYS A 375 5.17 16.15 -13.90
C CYS A 375 6.19 17.01 -13.15
N TYR A 376 5.77 17.92 -12.35
CA TYR A 376 6.54 18.66 -11.34
C TYR A 376 5.79 19.90 -10.86
N GLY A 377 5.64 20.93 -11.69
CA GLY A 377 4.77 22.09 -11.44
C GLY A 377 3.35 21.80 -11.95
N GLU A 378 2.84 22.67 -12.80
CA GLU A 378 1.63 22.42 -13.59
C GLU A 378 1.96 22.49 -15.07
N PRO A 379 2.14 21.34 -15.74
CA PRO A 379 2.56 21.31 -17.14
C PRO A 379 1.65 22.10 -18.07
N MET A 380 0.36 22.11 -17.80
CA MET A 380 -0.62 22.79 -18.64
C MET A 380 -0.64 24.31 -18.44
N SER A 381 0.07 24.86 -17.42
CA SER A 381 0.14 26.30 -17.19
C SER A 381 1.26 27.00 -17.96
N ASP A 382 2.16 26.24 -18.59
CA ASP A 382 3.32 26.75 -19.32
C ASP A 382 3.19 26.46 -20.82
N PRO A 383 3.03 27.50 -21.66
CA PRO A 383 2.79 27.31 -23.10
C PRO A 383 3.88 26.53 -23.82
N ASP A 384 5.15 26.76 -23.46
CA ASP A 384 6.29 26.09 -24.08
C ASP A 384 6.29 24.59 -23.74
N THR A 385 5.99 24.25 -22.49
CA THR A 385 5.82 22.83 -22.08
C THR A 385 4.67 22.16 -22.85
N VAL A 386 3.55 22.84 -23.04
CA VAL A 386 2.40 22.31 -23.79
C VAL A 386 2.77 22.08 -25.26
N GLU A 387 3.50 23.01 -25.89
CA GLU A 387 3.95 22.87 -27.27
C GLU A 387 4.93 21.70 -27.45
N ILE A 388 5.92 21.58 -26.57
CA ILE A 388 6.86 20.44 -26.55
C ILE A 388 6.10 19.12 -26.41
N VAL A 389 5.19 19.02 -25.44
CA VAL A 389 4.36 17.83 -25.23
C VAL A 389 3.54 17.49 -26.47
N ALA A 390 2.91 18.49 -27.08
CA ALA A 390 2.10 18.30 -28.26
C ALA A 390 2.91 17.79 -29.46
N GLU A 391 4.15 18.23 -29.61
CA GLU A 391 5.05 17.78 -30.68
C GLU A 391 5.57 16.37 -30.40
N LEU A 392 6.07 16.11 -29.18
CA LEU A 392 6.58 14.80 -28.78
C LEU A 392 5.53 13.69 -28.86
N ALA A 393 4.27 14.02 -28.59
CA ALA A 393 3.16 13.07 -28.66
C ALA A 393 2.86 12.53 -30.07
N LYS A 394 3.46 13.09 -31.10
CA LYS A 394 3.34 12.55 -32.47
C LYS A 394 4.00 11.17 -32.61
N HIS A 395 5.09 10.95 -31.89
CA HIS A 395 5.94 9.76 -32.00
C HIS A 395 6.20 9.05 -30.67
N ASN A 396 5.82 9.65 -29.57
CA ASN A 396 6.04 9.16 -28.21
C ASN A 396 4.72 9.07 -27.46
N ARG A 397 4.66 8.21 -26.44
CA ARG A 397 3.59 8.22 -25.47
C ARG A 397 3.87 9.29 -24.42
N VAL A 398 2.90 10.14 -24.12
CA VAL A 398 3.03 11.22 -23.14
C VAL A 398 1.90 11.18 -22.12
N ASP A 399 2.27 10.99 -20.87
CA ASP A 399 1.37 11.11 -19.73
C ASP A 399 1.65 12.43 -19.00
N ILE A 400 0.63 13.24 -18.77
CA ILE A 400 0.72 14.54 -18.10
C ILE A 400 0.09 14.41 -16.72
N VAL A 401 0.78 14.88 -15.70
CA VAL A 401 0.20 15.04 -14.35
C VAL A 401 -0.27 16.48 -14.18
N SER A 402 -1.58 16.70 -14.01
CA SER A 402 -2.16 18.05 -14.00
C SER A 402 -3.19 18.23 -12.88
N ASN A 403 -3.24 19.46 -12.33
CA ASN A 403 -4.26 19.90 -11.38
C ASN A 403 -5.61 20.26 -12.04
N LEU A 404 -5.67 20.26 -13.37
CA LEU A 404 -6.80 20.60 -14.23
C LEU A 404 -7.30 22.06 -14.09
N ILE A 405 -6.58 22.97 -13.48
CA ILE A 405 -7.08 24.38 -13.27
C ILE A 405 -6.92 25.23 -14.54
N THR A 406 -6.07 24.82 -15.44
CA THR A 406 -5.78 25.54 -16.67
C THR A 406 -7.04 25.71 -17.56
N PRO A 407 -7.22 26.86 -18.21
CA PRO A 407 -8.34 27.11 -19.13
C PRO A 407 -8.49 26.06 -20.23
N LEU A 408 -9.72 25.84 -20.70
CA LEU A 408 -10.02 24.81 -21.70
C LEU A 408 -9.29 25.01 -23.02
N GLU A 409 -9.06 26.24 -23.39
CA GLU A 409 -8.37 26.62 -24.64
C GLU A 409 -6.95 26.04 -24.72
N THR A 410 -6.28 25.89 -23.59
CA THR A 410 -4.97 25.24 -23.55
C THR A 410 -5.06 23.74 -23.84
N TRP A 411 -6.15 23.10 -23.40
CA TRP A 411 -6.37 21.66 -23.65
C TRP A 411 -6.71 21.34 -25.11
N GLU A 412 -7.21 22.31 -25.88
CA GLU A 412 -7.47 22.16 -27.32
C GLU A 412 -6.22 21.79 -28.11
N GLN A 413 -5.03 22.19 -27.66
CA GLN A 413 -3.76 21.82 -28.29
C GLN A 413 -3.45 20.33 -28.19
N LEU A 414 -4.04 19.64 -27.20
CA LEU A 414 -3.89 18.20 -26.99
C LEU A 414 -5.10 17.41 -27.51
N ALA A 415 -6.12 18.08 -28.02
CA ALA A 415 -7.36 17.47 -28.47
C ALA A 415 -7.11 16.41 -29.56
N GLY A 416 -7.71 15.23 -29.38
CA GLY A 416 -7.63 14.14 -30.36
C GLY A 416 -6.24 13.52 -30.56
N ARG A 417 -5.23 13.87 -29.75
CA ARG A 417 -3.90 13.25 -29.85
C ARG A 417 -3.93 11.85 -29.26
N PRO A 418 -3.63 10.81 -30.06
CA PRO A 418 -3.85 9.42 -29.65
C PRO A 418 -2.86 8.94 -28.60
N ASN A 419 -1.72 9.59 -28.44
CA ASN A 419 -0.63 9.17 -27.56
C ASN A 419 -0.54 10.03 -26.29
N VAL A 420 -1.51 10.93 -26.03
CA VAL A 420 -1.55 11.75 -24.82
C VAL A 420 -2.59 11.21 -23.85
N ALA A 421 -2.22 11.18 -22.59
CA ALA A 421 -3.13 10.92 -21.50
C ALA A 421 -2.82 11.80 -20.28
N VAL A 422 -3.84 12.07 -19.47
CA VAL A 422 -3.73 12.97 -18.32
C VAL A 422 -4.07 12.24 -17.02
N ALA A 423 -3.10 12.15 -16.11
CA ALA A 423 -3.33 11.79 -14.73
C ALA A 423 -3.67 13.06 -13.94
N ALA A 424 -4.84 13.09 -13.32
CA ALA A 424 -5.29 14.30 -12.64
C ALA A 424 -4.93 14.30 -11.15
N SER A 425 -4.52 15.44 -10.63
CA SER A 425 -4.33 15.67 -9.20
C SER A 425 -5.51 16.46 -8.63
N TYR A 426 -6.25 15.84 -7.70
CA TYR A 426 -7.34 16.52 -7.01
C TYR A 426 -6.83 17.34 -5.85
N HIS A 427 -7.18 18.62 -5.82
CA HIS A 427 -6.77 19.57 -4.79
C HIS A 427 -7.98 20.07 -3.99
N PRO A 428 -8.19 19.56 -2.74
CA PRO A 428 -9.41 19.80 -1.97
C PRO A 428 -9.61 21.25 -1.51
N HIS A 429 -8.57 22.10 -1.57
CA HIS A 429 -8.66 23.52 -1.27
C HIS A 429 -9.09 24.38 -2.48
N HIS A 430 -9.09 23.78 -3.67
CA HIS A 430 -9.50 24.43 -4.91
C HIS A 430 -10.79 23.81 -5.47
N TRP A 431 -10.93 22.50 -5.41
CA TRP A 431 -12.04 21.78 -6.01
C TRP A 431 -13.03 21.21 -5.00
N THR A 432 -14.32 21.30 -5.30
CA THR A 432 -15.29 20.29 -4.85
C THR A 432 -15.28 19.12 -5.84
N VAL A 433 -15.65 17.91 -5.39
CA VAL A 433 -15.71 16.72 -6.28
C VAL A 433 -16.62 16.98 -7.48
N ALA A 434 -17.74 17.66 -7.28
CA ALA A 434 -18.70 17.96 -8.35
C ALA A 434 -18.12 18.92 -9.41
N GLU A 435 -17.39 19.94 -9.00
CA GLU A 435 -16.76 20.91 -9.91
C GLU A 435 -15.61 20.26 -10.67
N PHE A 436 -14.76 19.51 -9.97
CA PHE A 436 -13.67 18.76 -10.57
C PHE A 436 -14.15 17.82 -11.66
N LEU A 437 -15.17 17.01 -11.38
CA LEU A 437 -15.72 16.06 -12.35
C LEU A 437 -16.39 16.77 -13.53
N ARG A 438 -17.05 17.90 -13.29
CA ARG A 438 -17.65 18.70 -14.35
C ARG A 438 -16.56 19.27 -15.28
N HIS A 439 -15.46 19.78 -14.71
CA HIS A 439 -14.35 20.32 -15.48
C HIS A 439 -13.61 19.21 -16.24
N ARG A 440 -13.32 18.11 -15.58
CA ARG A 440 -12.72 16.93 -16.20
C ARG A 440 -13.51 16.46 -17.43
N ARG A 441 -14.84 16.35 -17.34
CA ARG A 441 -15.71 15.96 -18.46
C ARG A 441 -15.64 16.95 -19.64
N ARG A 442 -15.44 18.24 -19.36
CA ARG A 442 -15.25 19.24 -20.44
C ARG A 442 -13.95 19.02 -21.19
N ILE A 443 -12.87 18.66 -20.48
CA ILE A 443 -11.59 18.31 -21.09
C ILE A 443 -11.73 17.00 -21.89
N GLU A 444 -12.40 15.99 -21.34
CA GLU A 444 -12.70 14.74 -22.07
C GLU A 444 -13.51 14.97 -23.35
N ALA A 445 -14.43 15.91 -23.33
CA ALA A 445 -15.23 16.29 -24.50
C ALA A 445 -14.40 16.90 -25.65
N LEU A 446 -13.21 17.45 -25.37
CA LEU A 446 -12.24 17.88 -26.38
C LEU A 446 -11.49 16.70 -27.02
N GLY A 447 -11.72 15.48 -26.55
CA GLY A 447 -11.01 14.28 -27.02
C GLY A 447 -9.67 14.03 -26.30
N VAL A 448 -9.40 14.71 -25.17
CA VAL A 448 -8.26 14.46 -24.29
C VAL A 448 -8.57 13.27 -23.40
N ARG A 449 -7.67 12.30 -23.35
CA ARG A 449 -7.86 11.12 -22.52
C ARG A 449 -7.49 11.38 -21.08
N MET A 450 -8.46 11.13 -20.20
CA MET A 450 -8.28 11.29 -18.77
C MET A 450 -8.07 9.93 -18.10
N GLY A 451 -7.00 9.83 -17.33
CA GLY A 451 -6.64 8.65 -16.57
C GLY A 451 -7.07 8.72 -15.10
N VAL A 452 -6.21 8.18 -14.27
CA VAL A 452 -6.40 8.08 -12.83
C VAL A 452 -6.36 9.45 -12.14
N VAL A 453 -7.02 9.54 -10.99
CA VAL A 453 -7.00 10.74 -10.14
C VAL A 453 -6.22 10.44 -8.85
N SER A 454 -5.20 11.24 -8.57
CA SER A 454 -4.50 11.21 -7.28
C SER A 454 -5.11 12.24 -6.31
N VAL A 455 -5.29 11.83 -5.05
CA VAL A 455 -5.74 12.69 -3.96
C VAL A 455 -4.69 12.64 -2.87
N VAL A 456 -4.07 13.76 -2.54
CA VAL A 456 -3.03 13.79 -1.49
C VAL A 456 -3.67 13.61 -0.12
N ALA A 457 -3.11 12.71 0.69
CA ALA A 457 -3.49 12.47 2.08
C ALA A 457 -3.11 13.69 2.96
N TYR A 458 -3.95 14.71 2.95
CA TYR A 458 -3.73 15.95 3.68
C TYR A 458 -5.02 16.40 4.41
N PRO A 459 -4.91 16.78 5.70
CA PRO A 459 -3.70 16.76 6.54
C PRO A 459 -3.23 15.32 6.84
N PRO A 460 -1.92 15.08 6.98
CA PRO A 460 -1.40 13.73 7.12
C PRO A 460 -1.65 13.09 8.49
N ASP A 461 -2.08 13.87 9.46
CA ASP A 461 -2.52 13.41 10.79
C ASP A 461 -4.03 13.07 10.81
N ASP A 462 -4.79 13.45 9.77
CA ASP A 462 -6.19 13.04 9.55
C ASP A 462 -6.46 12.88 8.05
N THR A 463 -6.37 11.68 7.56
CA THR A 463 -6.57 11.37 6.13
C THR A 463 -8.02 11.06 5.77
N THR A 464 -8.94 11.07 6.73
CA THR A 464 -10.35 10.67 6.55
C THR A 464 -11.00 11.43 5.40
N ARG A 465 -10.87 12.76 5.38
CA ARG A 465 -11.45 13.60 4.34
C ARG A 465 -10.91 13.29 2.94
N ALA A 466 -9.63 13.00 2.83
CA ALA A 466 -9.02 12.64 1.55
C ALA A 466 -9.47 11.25 1.09
N ALA A 467 -9.61 10.29 2.02
CA ALA A 467 -10.16 8.97 1.75
C ALA A 467 -11.63 9.04 1.29
N ASP A 468 -12.46 9.88 1.93
CA ASP A 468 -13.86 10.12 1.52
C ASP A 468 -13.95 10.67 0.09
N VAL A 469 -13.04 11.58 -0.28
CA VAL A 469 -12.96 12.10 -1.66
C VAL A 469 -12.61 11.00 -2.65
N VAL A 470 -11.64 10.15 -2.33
CA VAL A 470 -11.28 9.00 -3.17
C VAL A 470 -12.48 8.08 -3.36
N GLN A 471 -13.22 7.81 -2.28
CA GLN A 471 -14.39 6.95 -2.34
C GLN A 471 -15.53 7.58 -3.16
N ASP A 472 -15.79 8.90 -3.02
CA ASP A 472 -16.81 9.60 -3.82
C ASP A 472 -16.46 9.60 -5.31
N LEU A 473 -15.19 9.83 -5.66
CA LEU A 473 -14.73 9.74 -7.05
C LEU A 473 -14.93 8.33 -7.62
N ARG A 474 -14.59 7.29 -6.86
CA ARG A 474 -14.78 5.89 -7.26
C ARG A 474 -16.25 5.52 -7.43
N ASN A 475 -17.11 5.95 -6.53
CA ASN A 475 -18.56 5.73 -6.61
C ASN A 475 -19.16 6.37 -7.87
N ARG A 476 -18.51 7.40 -8.42
CA ARG A 476 -18.88 8.06 -9.68
C ARG A 476 -18.16 7.51 -10.91
N GLY A 477 -17.51 6.34 -10.78
CA GLY A 477 -16.85 5.63 -11.89
C GLY A 477 -15.50 6.19 -12.28
N VAL A 478 -14.89 7.05 -11.45
CA VAL A 478 -13.56 7.59 -11.69
C VAL A 478 -12.54 6.78 -10.91
N ASP A 479 -11.52 6.28 -11.59
CA ASP A 479 -10.41 5.62 -10.91
C ASP A 479 -9.58 6.65 -10.13
N ALA A 480 -9.51 6.49 -8.82
CA ALA A 480 -8.85 7.41 -7.91
C ALA A 480 -8.09 6.66 -6.82
N TYR A 481 -7.00 7.24 -6.33
CA TYR A 481 -6.19 6.67 -5.24
C TYR A 481 -5.68 7.76 -4.30
N LEU A 482 -5.39 7.35 -3.06
CA LEU A 482 -4.80 8.23 -2.07
C LEU A 482 -3.28 8.26 -2.28
N LEU A 483 -2.72 9.47 -2.45
CA LEU A 483 -1.28 9.69 -2.55
C LEU A 483 -0.75 10.08 -1.17
N PRO A 484 0.26 9.39 -0.61
CA PRO A 484 0.86 9.75 0.66
C PRO A 484 1.38 11.19 0.69
N TYR A 485 1.24 11.84 1.83
CA TYR A 485 1.86 13.16 2.05
C TYR A 485 3.37 13.02 2.22
N TRP A 486 4.13 13.88 1.56
CA TRP A 486 5.59 13.98 1.69
C TRP A 486 5.98 15.38 2.16
N GLY A 487 6.66 15.47 3.27
CA GLY A 487 7.15 16.74 3.79
C GLY A 487 6.99 16.89 5.30
N THR A 488 7.11 18.13 5.78
CA THR A 488 6.96 18.45 7.20
C THR A 488 5.60 19.10 7.45
N TYR A 489 4.84 18.53 8.38
CA TYR A 489 3.55 19.05 8.83
C TYR A 489 3.54 19.18 10.34
N ARG A 490 3.24 20.37 10.86
CA ARG A 490 3.23 20.67 12.31
C ARG A 490 4.49 20.19 13.04
N GLY A 491 5.66 20.38 12.41
CA GLY A 491 6.96 19.99 12.98
C GLY A 491 7.32 18.51 12.88
N ARG A 492 6.50 17.71 12.19
CA ARG A 492 6.76 16.29 11.92
C ARG A 492 7.03 16.04 10.46
N THR A 493 7.99 15.17 10.17
CA THR A 493 8.29 14.73 8.80
C THR A 493 7.45 13.51 8.45
N TYR A 494 6.92 13.52 7.23
CA TYR A 494 6.14 12.44 6.63
C TYR A 494 6.79 12.00 5.31
N PRO A 495 6.67 10.72 4.94
CA PRO A 495 6.12 9.63 5.74
C PRO A 495 6.94 9.44 7.02
N ARG A 496 6.30 8.92 8.07
CA ARG A 496 6.99 8.72 9.35
C ARG A 496 7.84 7.46 9.32
N PRO A 497 9.11 7.52 9.75
CA PRO A 497 9.96 6.35 9.82
C PRO A 497 9.30 5.18 10.58
N GLY A 498 9.23 4.02 9.93
CA GLY A 498 8.72 2.79 10.52
C GLY A 498 7.23 2.75 10.87
N VAL A 499 6.47 3.81 10.57
CA VAL A 499 5.02 3.92 10.81
C VAL A 499 4.24 3.93 9.52
N ASP A 500 4.65 4.78 8.58
CA ASP A 500 3.97 4.88 7.31
C ASP A 500 4.44 3.76 6.37
N VAL A 501 3.49 3.13 5.72
CA VAL A 501 3.71 1.98 4.82
C VAL A 501 4.78 2.25 3.77
N ALA A 502 4.92 3.51 3.36
CA ALA A 502 5.92 3.96 2.40
C ALA A 502 7.37 3.59 2.77
N GLU A 503 7.76 3.62 4.06
CA GLU A 503 9.12 3.25 4.46
C GLU A 503 9.40 1.75 4.45
N ARG A 504 8.43 0.95 4.83
CA ARG A 504 8.58 -0.51 4.80
C ARG A 504 8.77 -1.06 3.39
N GLN A 505 8.27 -0.32 2.41
CA GLN A 505 8.21 -0.76 1.02
C GLN A 505 9.34 -0.21 0.16
N CYS A 506 10.12 0.73 0.66
CA CYS A 506 11.03 1.53 -0.14
C CYS A 506 12.50 1.43 0.25
N ASP A 507 12.90 0.40 1.00
CA ASP A 507 14.32 0.15 1.25
C ASP A 507 14.97 -0.55 0.03
N PRO A 508 15.74 0.18 -0.79
CA PRO A 508 16.37 -0.37 -1.97
C PRO A 508 17.72 -1.04 -1.67
N ARG A 509 18.15 -1.09 -0.41
CA ARG A 509 19.44 -1.64 -0.05
C ARG A 509 19.53 -3.14 -0.39
N GLY A 510 20.57 -3.53 -1.07
CA GLY A 510 20.76 -4.90 -1.55
C GLY A 510 19.96 -5.24 -2.81
N MET A 511 19.19 -4.29 -3.38
CA MET A 511 18.46 -4.49 -4.62
C MET A 511 19.26 -3.92 -5.79
N LEU A 512 19.28 -4.64 -6.90
CA LEU A 512 19.68 -4.08 -8.18
C LEU A 512 18.50 -3.31 -8.77
N CYS A 513 18.79 -2.19 -9.42
CA CYS A 513 17.79 -1.36 -10.03
C CYS A 513 18.10 -1.07 -11.49
N ARG A 514 17.10 -1.21 -12.35
CA ARG A 514 17.18 -0.93 -13.79
C ARG A 514 16.99 0.55 -14.13
N THR A 515 16.81 1.43 -13.12
CA THR A 515 16.84 2.89 -13.37
C THR A 515 18.21 3.29 -13.92
N GLY A 516 18.21 4.21 -14.87
CA GLY A 516 19.40 4.51 -15.69
C GLY A 516 19.54 3.60 -16.92
N MET A 517 18.77 2.51 -17.01
CA MET A 517 18.73 1.57 -18.11
C MET A 517 17.39 1.67 -18.88
N ASP A 518 16.27 1.43 -18.20
CA ASP A 518 14.92 1.45 -18.78
C ASP A 518 14.12 2.67 -18.33
N TYR A 519 14.66 3.42 -17.39
CA TYR A 519 14.06 4.61 -16.82
C TYR A 519 15.11 5.67 -16.54
N ILE A 520 14.81 6.92 -16.87
CA ILE A 520 15.59 8.11 -16.47
C ILE A 520 14.67 9.23 -16.03
N ALA A 521 15.21 10.19 -15.28
CA ALA A 521 14.57 11.48 -15.05
C ALA A 521 15.33 12.58 -15.79
N VAL A 522 14.61 13.58 -16.30
CA VAL A 522 15.19 14.76 -16.97
C VAL A 522 14.65 16.00 -16.27
N ASP A 523 15.51 16.93 -15.89
CA ASP A 523 15.09 18.19 -15.28
C ASP A 523 14.71 19.27 -16.30
N THR A 524 14.34 20.46 -15.82
CA THR A 524 13.95 21.60 -16.67
C THR A 524 15.08 22.13 -17.55
N ALA A 525 16.34 21.85 -17.21
CA ALA A 525 17.53 22.23 -17.96
C ALA A 525 18.03 21.13 -18.92
N GLY A 526 17.29 20.06 -19.09
CA GLY A 526 17.67 18.96 -19.97
C GLY A 526 18.73 18.02 -19.40
N THR A 527 19.08 18.15 -18.11
CA THR A 527 20.02 17.25 -17.45
C THR A 527 19.33 15.93 -17.12
N ALA A 528 19.92 14.82 -17.50
CA ALA A 528 19.42 13.49 -17.27
C ALA A 528 20.03 12.86 -16.00
N TYR A 529 19.18 12.20 -15.22
CA TYR A 529 19.54 11.50 -13.99
C TYR A 529 19.09 10.05 -14.08
N ARG A 530 19.78 9.19 -13.36
CA ARG A 530 19.44 7.78 -13.29
C ARG A 530 18.00 7.55 -12.81
N CYS A 531 17.52 8.31 -11.85
CA CYS A 531 16.17 8.19 -11.32
C CYS A 531 15.60 9.53 -10.84
N TYR A 532 14.32 9.54 -10.51
CA TYR A 532 13.56 10.69 -10.00
C TYR A 532 14.18 11.32 -8.72
N MET A 533 14.89 10.53 -7.92
CA MET A 533 15.62 11.04 -6.74
C MET A 533 16.83 11.88 -7.09
N MET A 534 17.07 12.09 -8.38
CA MET A 534 18.23 12.82 -8.91
C MET A 534 19.57 12.19 -8.45
N GLY A 535 20.53 12.96 -8.01
CA GLY A 535 21.85 12.50 -7.62
C GLY A 535 22.88 12.82 -8.70
N THR A 536 23.75 11.87 -9.05
CA THR A 536 24.75 12.08 -10.10
C THR A 536 24.10 12.09 -11.48
N PRO A 537 24.30 13.16 -12.29
CA PRO A 537 23.84 13.19 -13.68
C PRO A 537 24.46 12.06 -14.52
N ILE A 538 23.71 11.58 -15.47
CA ILE A 538 24.16 10.60 -16.47
C ILE A 538 24.34 11.21 -17.87
N GLY A 539 24.30 12.53 -17.97
CA GLY A 539 24.47 13.35 -19.16
C GLY A 539 23.38 14.39 -19.32
N SER A 540 23.28 14.98 -20.49
CA SER A 540 22.22 15.93 -20.87
C SER A 540 21.64 15.58 -22.23
N ILE A 541 20.33 15.83 -22.40
CA ILE A 541 19.68 15.69 -23.72
C ILE A 541 20.09 16.82 -24.67
N LEU A 542 20.51 17.98 -24.14
CA LEU A 542 20.89 19.15 -24.93
C LEU A 542 22.21 18.93 -25.70
N ASP A 543 23.21 18.40 -25.02
CA ASP A 543 24.51 18.08 -25.62
C ASP A 543 24.61 16.63 -26.13
N ARG A 544 23.50 15.87 -26.04
CA ARG A 544 23.39 14.49 -26.48
C ARG A 544 24.36 13.54 -25.78
N SER A 545 24.70 13.83 -24.53
CA SER A 545 25.67 13.08 -23.74
C SER A 545 25.06 12.02 -22.82
N VAL A 546 23.73 11.85 -22.84
CA VAL A 546 23.05 10.86 -22.01
C VAL A 546 23.61 9.46 -22.27
N ARG A 547 24.03 8.79 -21.18
CA ARG A 547 24.55 7.42 -21.24
C ARG A 547 23.70 6.51 -20.38
N LEU A 548 22.94 5.64 -21.03
CA LEU A 548 22.16 4.63 -20.35
C LEU A 548 23.06 3.50 -19.84
N ALA A 549 22.73 2.97 -18.67
CA ALA A 549 23.38 1.79 -18.13
C ALA A 549 23.04 0.55 -18.99
N THR A 550 23.98 -0.36 -19.13
CA THR A 550 23.82 -1.62 -19.87
C THR A 550 23.38 -2.79 -18.98
N SER A 551 23.40 -2.62 -17.65
CA SER A 551 23.00 -3.60 -16.67
C SER A 551 22.38 -2.92 -15.44
N ALA A 552 21.56 -3.66 -14.71
CA ALA A 552 21.04 -3.20 -13.43
C ALA A 552 22.19 -3.00 -12.43
N THR A 553 22.11 -1.97 -11.61
CA THR A 553 23.14 -1.60 -10.64
C THR A 553 22.54 -1.36 -9.25
N PRO A 554 23.31 -1.53 -8.15
CA PRO A 554 22.79 -1.24 -6.82
C PRO A 554 22.22 0.18 -6.70
N CYS A 555 21.12 0.32 -5.96
CA CYS A 555 20.53 1.62 -5.72
C CYS A 555 21.42 2.43 -4.76
N PRO A 556 21.81 3.68 -5.09
CA PRO A 556 22.65 4.49 -4.21
C PRO A 556 21.85 5.19 -3.09
N HIS A 557 20.52 5.14 -3.14
CA HIS A 557 19.67 5.88 -2.21
C HIS A 557 19.30 5.03 -0.99
N PRO A 558 19.18 5.65 0.20
CA PRO A 558 18.78 4.94 1.42
C PRO A 558 17.28 4.58 1.43
N ALA A 559 16.48 5.25 0.61
CA ALA A 559 15.06 5.00 0.46
C ALA A 559 14.61 5.28 -0.99
N CYS A 560 13.60 4.56 -1.45
CA CYS A 560 12.96 4.78 -2.75
C CYS A 560 11.53 5.29 -2.54
N PRO A 561 11.26 6.59 -2.74
CA PRO A 561 9.99 7.20 -2.37
C PRO A 561 8.85 6.91 -3.35
N CYS A 562 9.17 6.30 -4.49
CA CYS A 562 8.26 6.21 -5.62
C CYS A 562 7.89 4.77 -5.91
N ASP A 563 6.60 4.42 -5.84
CA ASP A 563 6.09 3.10 -6.24
C ASP A 563 6.43 2.75 -7.66
N ASP A 564 6.30 3.72 -8.54
CA ASP A 564 6.61 3.52 -9.95
C ASP A 564 8.06 3.07 -10.18
N MET A 565 8.96 3.35 -9.25
CA MET A 565 10.36 2.93 -9.37
C MET A 565 10.59 1.47 -8.99
N ARG A 566 9.71 0.87 -8.20
CA ARG A 566 9.84 -0.54 -7.79
C ARG A 566 9.79 -1.50 -8.97
N GLN A 567 9.05 -1.16 -10.02
CA GLN A 567 9.02 -1.95 -11.25
C GLN A 567 10.39 -2.11 -11.91
N PHE A 568 11.36 -1.26 -11.56
CA PHE A 568 12.73 -1.31 -12.05
C PHE A 568 13.68 -2.06 -11.12
N TRP A 569 13.19 -2.56 -9.98
CA TRP A 569 14.01 -3.37 -9.10
C TRP A 569 14.16 -4.79 -9.66
N VAL A 570 15.37 -5.29 -9.57
CA VAL A 570 15.71 -6.66 -9.96
C VAL A 570 16.28 -7.35 -8.73
N VAL A 571 15.77 -8.51 -8.42
CA VAL A 571 16.39 -9.36 -7.40
C VAL A 571 17.71 -9.83 -7.98
N ALA A 572 18.81 -9.57 -7.25
CA ALA A 572 20.15 -9.95 -7.68
C ALA A 572 20.31 -11.48 -7.74
#